data_b2a193942b9c0344f6d5946a74b27b95
#
_entry.id   b2a193942b9c0344f6d5946a74b27b95
#
_cell.length_a   1.000
_cell.length_b   1.000
_cell.length_c   1.000
_cell.angle_alpha   90.00
_cell.angle_beta   90.00
_cell.angle_gamma   90.00
#
_symmetry.space_group_name_H-M   'P 1'
#
loop_
_entity.id
_entity.type
_entity.pdbx_description
1 polymer ?
#
loop_
_entity_poly.entity_id
_entity_poly.type
_entity_poly.pdbx_seq_one_letter_code
_entity_poly.pdbx_strand_id
1 'polypeptide(L)'
;SNLYDDGHLRIPVRFTLTMPLSDFRRENGATRVVPGSHRWDDDREPDETQFVQAEMPAGSVMIYLGSTFHGAAANTTGEPRTGIILGYSLGWLRQEENQYLAVPPAVAKSLPEPLQRLIGYAVHPPFLGWVDQKDPHSVLEEDSGPGLLQPMESGHGS
;
A
#
# COMPACT_ATOMS: atom_id res chain seq x y z
N SER A 1 14.71 -10.23 16.36
CA SER A 1 15.22 -8.97 15.80
C SER A 1 14.77 -7.84 16.71
N ASN A 2 15.72 -7.09 17.26
CA ASN A 2 15.41 -5.96 18.12
C ASN A 2 14.68 -4.90 17.29
N LEU A 3 13.51 -4.46 17.78
CA LEU A 3 12.79 -3.29 17.24
C LEU A 3 13.56 -1.98 17.47
N TYR A 4 14.66 -2.06 18.21
CA TYR A 4 15.55 -0.96 18.55
C TYR A 4 16.94 -1.30 18.04
N ASP A 5 17.43 -0.53 17.10
CA ASP A 5 18.83 -0.48 16.70
C ASP A 5 19.32 0.91 17.10
N ASP A 6 20.46 1.00 17.77
CA ASP A 6 21.05 2.27 18.29
C ASP A 6 20.13 3.12 19.16
N GLY A 7 19.17 2.50 19.86
CA GLY A 7 18.20 3.20 20.70
C GLY A 7 17.05 3.89 19.97
N HIS A 8 16.98 3.77 18.66
CA HIS A 8 15.87 4.28 17.85
C HIS A 8 14.88 3.17 17.51
N LEU A 9 13.59 3.45 17.66
CA LEU A 9 12.52 2.54 17.28
C LEU A 9 12.37 2.55 15.75
N ARG A 10 12.76 1.46 15.10
CA ARG A 10 12.51 1.26 13.66
C ARG A 10 11.21 0.48 13.47
N ILE A 11 10.11 1.19 13.28
CA ILE A 11 8.82 0.58 12.99
C ILE A 11 8.68 0.48 11.46
N PRO A 12 8.49 -0.73 10.89
CA PRO A 12 8.18 -0.83 9.48
C PRO A 12 6.80 -0.23 9.23
N VAL A 13 6.78 0.93 8.61
CA VAL A 13 5.53 1.70 8.36
C VAL A 13 4.80 1.28 7.10
N ARG A 14 5.48 0.50 6.25
CA ARG A 14 4.97 0.04 4.96
C ARG A 14 5.54 -1.32 4.59
N PHE A 15 4.72 -2.14 3.94
CA PHE A 15 5.20 -3.31 3.20
C PHE A 15 4.55 -3.37 1.82
N THR A 16 5.22 -4.03 0.90
CA THR A 16 4.76 -4.22 -0.47
C THR A 16 4.60 -5.71 -0.75
N LEU A 17 3.51 -6.04 -1.42
CA LEU A 17 3.24 -7.36 -1.94
C LEU A 17 3.33 -7.29 -3.47
N THR A 18 4.14 -8.14 -4.06
CA THR A 18 4.25 -8.29 -5.51
C THR A 18 3.79 -9.68 -5.92
N MET A 19 2.83 -9.74 -6.82
CA MET A 19 2.29 -10.99 -7.34
C MET A 19 2.46 -11.05 -8.86
N PRO A 20 3.32 -11.94 -9.38
CA PRO A 20 3.47 -12.19 -10.80
C PRO A 20 2.16 -12.71 -11.44
N LEU A 21 1.72 -12.11 -12.52
CA LEU A 21 0.68 -12.63 -13.42
C LEU A 21 1.29 -13.39 -14.61
N SER A 22 2.54 -13.08 -14.95
CA SER A 22 3.40 -13.89 -15.82
C SER A 22 4.65 -14.27 -15.04
N ASP A 23 5.34 -15.35 -15.40
CA ASP A 23 6.57 -15.73 -14.72
C ASP A 23 7.57 -14.56 -14.66
N PHE A 24 8.15 -14.33 -13.49
CA PHE A 24 9.27 -13.42 -13.31
C PHE A 24 10.57 -14.18 -13.43
N ARG A 25 11.36 -13.85 -14.46
CA ARG A 25 12.64 -14.47 -14.78
C ARG A 25 13.72 -13.40 -14.89
N ARG A 26 14.96 -13.82 -14.82
CA ARG A 26 16.11 -12.91 -14.93
C ARG A 26 16.06 -12.11 -16.23
N GLU A 27 15.85 -12.77 -17.36
CA GLU A 27 15.86 -12.18 -18.69
C GLU A 27 14.68 -11.25 -18.98
N ASN A 28 13.52 -11.42 -18.28
CA ASN A 28 12.36 -10.55 -18.47
C ASN A 28 12.25 -9.45 -17.39
N GLY A 29 13.34 -9.21 -16.65
CA GLY A 29 13.44 -8.10 -15.73
C GLY A 29 12.74 -8.34 -14.38
N ALA A 30 12.82 -9.56 -13.83
CA ALA A 30 12.36 -9.85 -12.46
C ALA A 30 12.86 -8.79 -11.48
N THR A 31 12.02 -8.43 -10.52
CA THR A 31 12.33 -7.44 -9.48
C THR A 31 13.64 -7.81 -8.77
N ARG A 32 14.53 -6.84 -8.63
CA ARG A 32 15.77 -6.99 -7.86
C ARG A 32 15.54 -6.54 -6.43
N VAL A 33 16.08 -7.28 -5.49
CA VAL A 33 16.01 -6.95 -4.05
C VAL A 33 17.36 -7.18 -3.40
N VAL A 34 17.64 -6.44 -2.34
CA VAL A 34 18.82 -6.67 -1.49
C VAL A 34 18.32 -7.31 -0.20
N PRO A 35 18.48 -8.63 -0.03
CA PRO A 35 18.00 -9.33 1.14
C PRO A 35 18.63 -8.79 2.43
N GLY A 36 17.79 -8.50 3.43
CA GLY A 36 18.26 -8.00 4.74
C GLY A 36 18.52 -6.50 4.81
N SER A 37 18.46 -5.77 3.69
CA SER A 37 18.76 -4.33 3.64
C SER A 37 17.81 -3.46 4.46
N HIS A 38 16.61 -3.93 4.77
CA HIS A 38 15.68 -3.24 5.67
C HIS A 38 16.20 -3.04 7.10
N ARG A 39 17.35 -3.64 7.42
CA ARG A 39 18.03 -3.53 8.73
C ARG A 39 19.28 -2.66 8.67
N TRP A 40 19.60 -2.12 7.50
CA TRP A 40 20.80 -1.31 7.33
C TRP A 40 20.60 0.09 7.90
N ASP A 41 21.73 0.73 8.21
CA ASP A 41 21.74 2.13 8.58
C ASP A 41 21.37 3.00 7.37
N ASP A 42 20.86 4.19 7.65
CA ASP A 42 20.28 5.07 6.62
C ASP A 42 21.32 5.62 5.63
N ASP A 43 22.59 5.61 6.00
CA ASP A 43 23.73 6.05 5.18
C ASP A 43 24.34 4.94 4.31
N ARG A 44 23.86 3.70 4.46
CA ARG A 44 24.37 2.56 3.71
C ARG A 44 23.65 2.38 2.39
N GLU A 45 24.40 2.44 1.29
CA GLU A 45 23.91 2.13 -0.05
C GLU A 45 24.30 0.71 -0.49
N PRO A 46 23.47 0.05 -1.32
CA PRO A 46 23.79 -1.28 -1.83
C PRO A 46 24.80 -1.22 -2.97
N ASP A 47 25.71 -2.20 -2.98
CA ASP A 47 26.51 -2.53 -4.15
C ASP A 47 25.69 -3.38 -5.14
N GLU A 48 25.96 -3.26 -6.44
CA GLU A 48 25.25 -4.03 -7.48
C GLU A 48 25.33 -5.54 -7.29
N THR A 49 26.37 -6.06 -6.68
CA THR A 49 26.57 -7.51 -6.41
C THR A 49 25.66 -8.03 -5.30
N GLN A 50 25.05 -7.15 -4.51
CA GLN A 50 24.17 -7.52 -3.40
C GLN A 50 22.71 -7.71 -3.84
N PHE A 51 22.37 -7.28 -5.06
CA PHE A 51 21.05 -7.48 -5.61
C PHE A 51 20.83 -8.91 -6.09
N VAL A 52 19.73 -9.48 -5.66
CA VAL A 52 19.22 -10.77 -6.11
C VAL A 52 17.94 -10.54 -6.92
N GLN A 53 17.82 -11.19 -8.07
CA GLN A 53 16.57 -11.16 -8.82
C GLN A 53 15.56 -12.15 -8.22
N ALA A 54 14.36 -11.65 -7.93
CA ALA A 54 13.27 -12.44 -7.40
C ALA A 54 12.57 -13.19 -8.56
N GLU A 55 13.18 -14.29 -8.99
CA GLU A 55 12.59 -15.17 -10.00
C GLU A 55 11.46 -15.97 -9.36
N MET A 56 10.28 -15.91 -9.95
CA MET A 56 9.07 -16.50 -9.38
C MET A 56 8.10 -16.93 -10.47
N PRO A 57 7.45 -18.10 -10.37
CA PRO A 57 6.35 -18.45 -11.28
C PRO A 57 5.13 -17.56 -11.05
N ALA A 58 4.29 -17.44 -12.08
CA ALA A 58 3.00 -16.80 -11.98
C ALA A 58 2.18 -17.33 -10.80
N GLY A 59 1.48 -16.46 -10.08
CA GLY A 59 0.70 -16.80 -8.89
C GLY A 59 1.50 -16.90 -7.60
N SER A 60 2.82 -16.73 -7.63
CA SER A 60 3.63 -16.56 -6.41
C SER A 60 3.35 -15.21 -5.75
N VAL A 61 3.83 -15.05 -4.51
CA VAL A 61 3.77 -13.78 -3.79
C VAL A 61 5.12 -13.50 -3.15
N MET A 62 5.65 -12.31 -3.41
CA MET A 62 6.81 -11.77 -2.69
C MET A 62 6.35 -10.63 -1.79
N ILE A 63 6.73 -10.67 -0.52
CA ILE A 63 6.44 -9.61 0.46
C ILE A 63 7.77 -9.04 0.94
N TYR A 64 7.88 -7.70 0.95
CA TYR A 64 9.06 -7.01 1.47
C TYR A 64 8.69 -5.70 2.16
N LEU A 65 9.51 -5.28 3.11
CA LEU A 65 9.33 -4.02 3.82
C LEU A 65 9.71 -2.83 2.93
N GLY A 66 9.06 -1.69 3.14
CA GLY A 66 9.31 -0.48 2.35
C GLY A 66 10.75 0.02 2.39
N SER A 67 11.48 -0.28 3.47
CA SER A 67 12.91 0.03 3.64
C SER A 67 13.86 -0.97 2.97
N THR A 68 13.35 -2.04 2.35
CA THR A 68 14.19 -2.97 1.58
C THR A 68 14.61 -2.32 0.27
N PHE A 69 15.91 -2.27 -0.01
CA PHE A 69 16.40 -1.82 -1.31
C PHE A 69 15.91 -2.77 -2.40
N HIS A 70 15.22 -2.21 -3.38
CA HIS A 70 14.66 -2.96 -4.50
C HIS A 70 14.61 -2.09 -5.76
N GLY A 71 14.44 -2.73 -6.91
CA GLY A 71 14.34 -2.02 -8.17
C GLY A 71 13.92 -2.93 -9.32
N ALA A 72 13.71 -2.32 -10.47
CA ALA A 72 13.47 -3.03 -11.71
C ALA A 72 14.79 -3.50 -12.33
N ALA A 73 14.76 -4.65 -13.02
CA ALA A 73 15.80 -5.06 -13.94
C ALA A 73 15.32 -4.86 -15.40
N ALA A 74 16.26 -4.83 -16.33
CA ALA A 74 15.93 -4.72 -17.75
C ALA A 74 15.19 -5.96 -18.24
N ASN A 75 14.15 -5.77 -19.02
CA ASN A 75 13.51 -6.84 -19.77
C ASN A 75 14.15 -6.91 -21.16
N THR A 76 14.83 -8.00 -21.46
CA THR A 76 15.55 -8.24 -22.73
C THR A 76 14.85 -9.25 -23.64
N THR A 77 13.67 -9.73 -23.26
CA THR A 77 12.98 -10.80 -24.01
C THR A 77 12.10 -10.30 -25.14
N GLY A 78 11.73 -9.01 -25.13
CA GLY A 78 10.73 -8.45 -26.06
C GLY A 78 9.28 -8.78 -25.70
N GLU A 79 9.03 -9.64 -24.72
CA GLU A 79 7.70 -9.99 -24.24
C GLU A 79 7.33 -9.22 -22.97
N PRO A 80 6.08 -8.81 -22.77
CA PRO A 80 5.67 -8.09 -21.57
C PRO A 80 5.75 -8.99 -20.33
N ARG A 81 6.23 -8.42 -19.22
CA ARG A 81 6.15 -9.01 -17.89
C ARG A 81 5.09 -8.29 -17.07
N THR A 82 4.11 -9.01 -16.60
CA THR A 82 2.96 -8.45 -15.90
C THR A 82 2.93 -8.92 -14.44
N GLY A 83 2.66 -8.01 -13.54
CA GLY A 83 2.48 -8.30 -12.12
C GLY A 83 1.58 -7.26 -11.44
N ILE A 84 1.01 -7.64 -10.30
CA ILE A 84 0.25 -6.76 -9.41
C ILE A 84 1.15 -6.36 -8.26
N ILE A 85 1.15 -5.07 -7.93
CA ILE A 85 1.85 -4.52 -6.78
C ILE A 85 0.80 -3.92 -5.85
N LEU A 86 0.79 -4.38 -4.59
CA LEU A 86 -0.08 -3.87 -3.54
C LEU A 86 0.78 -3.29 -2.42
N GLY A 87 0.62 -1.99 -2.16
CA GLY A 87 1.27 -1.30 -1.06
C GLY A 87 0.34 -1.22 0.15
N TYR A 88 0.85 -1.58 1.31
CA TYR A 88 0.16 -1.45 2.59
C TYR A 88 0.96 -0.53 3.50
N SER A 89 0.27 0.39 4.16
CA SER A 89 0.86 1.31 5.13
C SER A 89 0.09 1.26 6.45
N LEU A 90 0.73 1.73 7.52
CA LEU A 90 0.03 1.90 8.78
C LEU A 90 -1.13 2.90 8.61
N GLY A 91 -2.24 2.66 9.30
CA GLY A 91 -3.47 3.43 9.15
C GLY A 91 -3.39 4.91 9.52
N TRP A 92 -2.29 5.34 10.17
CA TRP A 92 -2.03 6.76 10.47
C TRP A 92 -1.22 7.47 9.36
N LEU A 93 -0.75 6.73 8.34
CA LEU A 93 -0.09 7.30 7.17
C LEU A 93 -1.11 7.55 6.07
N ARG A 94 -0.88 8.62 5.30
CA ARG A 94 -1.67 8.84 4.09
C ARG A 94 -1.38 7.74 3.08
N GLN A 95 -2.44 7.19 2.51
CA GLN A 95 -2.37 6.21 1.42
C GLN A 95 -1.66 6.81 0.20
N GLU A 96 -0.88 6.01 -0.51
CA GLU A 96 -0.22 6.39 -1.75
C GLU A 96 -1.24 6.69 -2.85
N GLU A 97 -2.23 5.82 -3.01
CA GLU A 97 -3.42 6.07 -3.80
C GLU A 97 -4.60 6.40 -2.86
N ASN A 98 -5.36 7.43 -3.19
CA ASN A 98 -6.52 7.81 -2.39
C ASN A 98 -7.66 6.80 -2.58
N GLN A 99 -7.71 5.79 -1.73
CA GLN A 99 -8.68 4.70 -1.82
C GLN A 99 -10.13 5.16 -1.65
N TYR A 100 -10.38 6.23 -0.91
CA TYR A 100 -11.75 6.77 -0.76
C TYR A 100 -12.30 7.33 -2.07
N LEU A 101 -11.43 7.85 -2.94
CA LEU A 101 -11.82 8.32 -4.26
C LEU A 101 -11.81 7.19 -5.30
N ALA A 102 -10.83 6.27 -5.23
CA ALA A 102 -10.73 5.15 -6.13
C ALA A 102 -11.83 4.11 -5.89
N VAL A 103 -12.21 3.92 -4.62
CA VAL A 103 -13.26 2.98 -4.18
C VAL A 103 -14.29 3.74 -3.33
N PRO A 104 -15.14 4.56 -3.96
CA PRO A 104 -16.11 5.39 -3.23
C PRO A 104 -17.15 4.53 -2.49
N PRO A 105 -17.92 5.10 -1.53
CA PRO A 105 -18.85 4.36 -0.69
C PRO A 105 -19.79 3.43 -1.44
N ALA A 106 -20.29 3.87 -2.60
CA ALA A 106 -21.20 3.06 -3.43
C ALA A 106 -20.56 1.74 -3.91
N VAL A 107 -19.24 1.76 -4.18
CA VAL A 107 -18.47 0.55 -4.55
C VAL A 107 -18.05 -0.20 -3.29
N ALA A 108 -17.56 0.49 -2.27
CA ALA A 108 -17.08 -0.10 -1.03
C ALA A 108 -18.15 -0.95 -0.34
N LYS A 109 -19.42 -0.54 -0.36
CA LYS A 109 -20.56 -1.30 0.20
C LYS A 109 -20.67 -2.74 -0.33
N SER A 110 -20.24 -2.98 -1.57
CA SER A 110 -20.28 -4.32 -2.18
C SER A 110 -19.12 -5.24 -1.78
N LEU A 111 -18.09 -4.69 -1.13
CA LEU A 111 -16.92 -5.44 -0.71
C LEU A 111 -17.15 -6.11 0.64
N PRO A 112 -16.47 -7.24 0.93
CA PRO A 112 -16.45 -7.81 2.26
C PRO A 112 -15.91 -6.81 3.31
N GLU A 113 -16.49 -6.79 4.51
CA GLU A 113 -16.09 -5.86 5.59
C GLU A 113 -14.57 -5.80 5.85
N PRO A 114 -13.81 -6.91 5.88
CA PRO A 114 -12.38 -6.84 6.06
C PRO A 114 -11.66 -6.01 4.98
N LEU A 115 -12.13 -6.04 3.73
CA LEU A 115 -11.59 -5.20 2.67
C LEU A 115 -12.00 -3.74 2.83
N GLN A 116 -13.24 -3.46 3.23
CA GLN A 116 -13.70 -2.11 3.51
C GLN A 116 -12.79 -1.44 4.56
N ARG A 117 -12.50 -2.15 5.65
CA ARG A 117 -11.60 -1.67 6.70
C ARG A 117 -10.15 -1.52 6.21
N LEU A 118 -9.67 -2.47 5.41
CA LEU A 118 -8.30 -2.46 4.88
C LEU A 118 -8.03 -1.28 3.96
N ILE A 119 -9.01 -0.90 3.13
CA ILE A 119 -8.90 0.27 2.23
C ILE A 119 -9.11 1.60 2.97
N GLY A 120 -9.46 1.56 4.27
CA GLY A 120 -9.46 2.71 5.14
C GLY A 120 -10.84 3.14 5.68
N TYR A 121 -11.94 2.43 5.36
CA TYR A 121 -13.23 2.67 5.99
C TYR A 121 -13.22 2.13 7.44
N ALA A 122 -12.32 2.67 8.25
CA ALA A 122 -12.16 2.36 9.67
C ALA A 122 -11.40 3.48 10.37
N VAL A 123 -11.69 3.67 11.65
CA VAL A 123 -10.88 4.54 12.51
C VAL A 123 -9.58 3.83 12.87
N HIS A 124 -8.44 4.50 12.70
CA HIS A 124 -7.18 4.07 13.30
C HIS A 124 -7.07 4.62 14.73
N PRO A 125 -6.79 3.78 15.75
CA PRO A 125 -6.68 4.23 17.13
C PRO A 125 -5.67 5.38 17.30
N PRO A 126 -5.97 6.38 18.17
CA PRO A 126 -7.16 6.47 18.99
C PRO A 126 -8.41 7.02 18.25
N PHE A 127 -8.27 7.82 17.19
CA PHE A 127 -9.40 8.44 16.50
C PHE A 127 -9.04 9.07 15.14
N LEU A 128 -8.03 8.53 14.46
CA LEU A 128 -7.62 9.03 13.14
C LEU A 128 -8.51 8.50 12.02
N GLY A 129 -8.94 9.36 11.12
CA GLY A 129 -9.72 8.98 9.94
C GLY A 129 -11.22 9.01 10.14
N TRP A 130 -11.73 9.52 11.27
CA TRP A 130 -13.16 9.68 11.52
C TRP A 130 -13.84 10.63 10.54
N VAL A 131 -15.15 10.49 10.39
CA VAL A 131 -16.02 11.41 9.64
C VAL A 131 -17.22 11.74 10.52
N ASP A 132 -17.54 13.04 10.68
CA ASP A 132 -18.60 13.51 11.57
C ASP A 132 -18.56 12.89 12.97
N GLN A 133 -17.36 12.75 13.54
CA GLN A 133 -17.12 12.12 14.85
C GLN A 133 -17.54 10.66 14.96
N LYS A 134 -17.69 9.97 13.83
CA LYS A 134 -18.05 8.55 13.73
C LYS A 134 -16.97 7.75 13.01
N ASP A 135 -17.01 6.44 13.19
CA ASP A 135 -16.23 5.51 12.37
C ASP A 135 -16.66 5.68 10.89
N PRO A 136 -15.73 5.89 9.94
CA PRO A 136 -16.06 6.01 8.52
C PRO A 136 -16.80 4.80 7.95
N HIS A 137 -16.77 3.64 8.61
CA HIS A 137 -17.57 2.48 8.23
C HIS A 137 -19.08 2.77 8.29
N SER A 138 -19.53 3.67 9.19
CA SER A 138 -20.94 4.07 9.29
C SER A 138 -21.48 4.68 7.99
N VAL A 139 -20.63 5.31 7.18
CA VAL A 139 -21.02 5.83 5.85
C VAL A 139 -21.43 4.72 4.90
N LEU A 140 -20.96 3.50 5.13
CA LEU A 140 -21.30 2.34 4.32
C LEU A 140 -22.62 1.67 4.78
N GLU A 141 -23.03 1.89 6.04
CA GLU A 141 -24.24 1.33 6.62
C GLU A 141 -25.46 2.22 6.36
N GLU A 142 -25.25 3.53 6.39
CA GLU A 142 -26.31 4.49 6.10
C GLU A 142 -26.71 4.40 4.62
N ASP A 143 -28.02 4.42 4.35
CA ASP A 143 -28.54 4.60 2.99
C ASP A 143 -28.15 6.00 2.54
N SER A 144 -26.98 6.12 1.94
CA SER A 144 -26.39 7.40 1.57
C SER A 144 -27.22 8.03 0.46
N GLY A 145 -28.28 8.73 0.88
CA GLY A 145 -28.80 9.81 0.07
C GLY A 145 -27.68 10.84 -0.17
N PRO A 146 -27.78 11.74 -1.15
CA PRO A 146 -26.69 12.60 -1.66
C PRO A 146 -26.15 13.65 -0.66
N GLY A 147 -26.14 13.36 0.65
CA GLY A 147 -25.96 14.33 1.73
C GLY A 147 -24.52 14.71 2.10
N LEU A 148 -23.49 13.94 1.75
CA LEU A 148 -22.13 14.21 2.26
C LEU A 148 -21.28 15.15 1.39
N LEU A 149 -21.76 15.61 0.25
CA LEU A 149 -21.09 16.56 -0.63
C LEU A 149 -22.07 17.60 -1.20
N GLN A 150 -23.04 18.05 -0.45
CA GLN A 150 -23.74 19.29 -0.84
C GLN A 150 -22.76 20.46 -0.63
N PRO A 151 -22.49 21.27 -1.67
CA PRO A 151 -21.82 22.55 -1.48
C PRO A 151 -22.63 23.34 -0.46
N MET A 152 -21.96 23.93 0.53
CA MET A 152 -22.64 24.92 1.38
C MET A 152 -23.24 25.98 0.45
N GLU A 153 -24.54 26.02 0.37
CA GLU A 153 -25.22 27.13 -0.32
C GLU A 153 -24.74 28.42 0.33
N SER A 154 -24.06 29.25 -0.46
CA SER A 154 -23.69 30.60 -0.04
C SER A 154 -25.00 31.37 0.13
N GLY A 155 -25.51 31.39 1.35
CA GLY A 155 -26.63 32.26 1.72
C GLY A 155 -26.23 33.73 1.54
N HIS A 156 -26.51 34.26 0.39
CA HIS A 156 -26.59 35.69 0.19
C HIS A 156 -27.95 36.11 0.74
N GLY A 157 -27.96 36.42 2.03
CA GLY A 157 -29.05 37.22 2.62
C GLY A 157 -29.01 38.63 2.07
N SER A 158 -30.05 39.01 1.43
CA SER A 158 -30.42 40.39 1.08
C SER A 158 -30.57 41.29 2.31
#